data_36a0f55709f11538d101ebf870584ba9
#
_entry.id   36a0f55709f11538d101ebf870584ba9
#
_cell.length_a   1.000
_cell.length_b   1.000
_cell.length_c   1.000
_cell.angle_alpha   90.00
_cell.angle_beta   90.00
_cell.angle_gamma   90.00
#
_symmetry.space_group_name_H-M   'P 1'
#
loop_
_entity.id
_entity.type
_entity.pdbx_description
1 polymer ?
#
loop_
_entity_poly.entity_id
_entity_poly.type
_entity_poly.pdbx_seq_one_letter_code
_entity_poly.pdbx_strand_id
1 'polypeptide(L)'
;NDFTREVECIYKDERYAVRDNGAVFRYPRDGKRPRKYDNLWTFGKPNIVHGYIEIASVRGHAIVATAFLGPKPTKEHVVDHIDTNRRNNRVENLRWVTRLENILDNPITRKRIILRCGSIEAFLANPSLLRENELPPDLRWMRTVTNAEAQVSKKRLLEWAESDKEPSGGSLGAWVF
;
A
#
# COMPACT_ATOMS: atom_id res chain seq x y z
N ASN A 1 20.21 -18.44 6.16
CA ASN A 1 18.96 -18.64 5.40
C ASN A 1 17.82 -18.05 6.22
N ASP A 2 17.16 -17.05 5.67
CA ASP A 2 16.12 -16.26 6.33
C ASP A 2 14.71 -16.71 5.89
N PHE A 3 14.52 -18.00 5.64
CA PHE A 3 13.24 -18.61 5.33
C PHE A 3 13.16 -20.04 5.90
N THR A 4 11.94 -20.50 6.16
CA THR A 4 11.66 -21.83 6.71
C THR A 4 10.80 -22.69 5.77
N ARG A 5 10.01 -22.05 4.89
CA ARG A 5 9.09 -22.73 3.98
C ARG A 5 9.26 -22.23 2.56
N GLU A 6 9.18 -23.17 1.62
CA GLU A 6 9.16 -22.90 0.19
C GLU A 6 7.98 -23.65 -0.43
N VAL A 7 7.15 -22.98 -1.25
CA VAL A 7 5.93 -23.53 -1.85
C VAL A 7 5.87 -23.14 -3.32
N GLU A 8 5.42 -24.05 -4.17
CA GLU A 8 5.13 -23.74 -5.57
C GLU A 8 3.68 -23.28 -5.76
N CYS A 9 3.47 -22.35 -6.69
CA CYS A 9 2.14 -21.89 -7.08
C CYS A 9 2.07 -21.52 -8.56
N ILE A 10 0.84 -21.46 -9.07
CA ILE A 10 0.53 -20.85 -10.37
C ILE A 10 -0.17 -19.53 -10.12
N TYR A 11 0.33 -18.45 -10.71
CA TYR A 11 -0.29 -17.14 -10.65
C TYR A 11 -0.25 -16.48 -12.02
N LYS A 12 -1.44 -16.13 -12.57
CA LYS A 12 -1.58 -15.57 -13.93
C LYS A 12 -0.88 -16.42 -15.00
N ASP A 13 -1.16 -17.70 -14.98
CA ASP A 13 -0.64 -18.72 -15.93
C ASP A 13 0.89 -18.85 -15.93
N GLU A 14 1.54 -18.36 -14.89
CA GLU A 14 2.98 -18.50 -14.68
C GLU A 14 3.25 -19.33 -13.43
N ARG A 15 4.27 -20.19 -13.49
CA ARG A 15 4.69 -21.05 -12.39
C ARG A 15 5.78 -20.37 -11.57
N TYR A 16 5.63 -20.42 -10.25
CA TYR A 16 6.54 -19.81 -9.29
C TYR A 16 6.89 -20.79 -8.16
N ALA A 17 8.13 -20.71 -7.65
CA ALA A 17 8.47 -21.15 -6.29
C ALA A 17 8.59 -19.89 -5.42
N VAL A 18 8.10 -19.97 -4.19
CA VAL A 18 7.94 -18.81 -3.29
C VAL A 18 8.40 -19.20 -1.89
N ARG A 19 9.22 -18.35 -1.28
CA ARG A 19 9.67 -18.49 0.11
C ARG A 19 8.86 -17.60 1.03
N ASP A 20 8.69 -18.06 2.28
CA ASP A 20 7.91 -17.33 3.30
C ASP A 20 8.51 -15.97 3.67
N ASN A 21 9.78 -15.73 3.39
CA ASN A 21 10.43 -14.42 3.51
C ASN A 21 10.10 -13.43 2.38
N GLY A 22 9.27 -13.83 1.40
CA GLY A 22 8.85 -13.00 0.27
C GLY A 22 9.72 -13.10 -0.98
N ALA A 23 10.74 -13.95 -0.98
CA ALA A 23 11.53 -14.23 -2.19
C ALA A 23 10.73 -15.10 -3.17
N VAL A 24 10.85 -14.81 -4.46
CA VAL A 24 10.12 -15.48 -5.53
C VAL A 24 11.09 -15.92 -6.62
N PHE A 25 10.89 -17.14 -7.11
CA PHE A 25 11.57 -17.70 -8.26
C PHE A 25 10.53 -17.95 -9.35
N ARG A 26 10.74 -17.45 -10.56
CA ARG A 26 9.84 -17.68 -11.68
C ARG A 26 10.43 -18.74 -12.61
N TYR A 27 9.65 -19.78 -12.88
CA TYR A 27 10.03 -20.78 -13.86
C TYR A 27 9.90 -20.24 -15.30
N PRO A 28 10.76 -20.66 -16.23
CA PRO A 28 10.57 -20.35 -17.64
C PRO A 28 9.30 -21.03 -18.19
N ARG A 29 8.75 -20.47 -19.24
CA ARG A 29 7.65 -21.11 -19.98
C ARG A 29 8.16 -22.29 -20.77
N ASP A 30 7.42 -23.40 -20.77
CA ASP A 30 7.78 -24.59 -21.51
C ASP A 30 7.96 -24.28 -23.01
N GLY A 31 9.05 -24.79 -23.58
CA GLY A 31 9.39 -24.61 -24.99
C GLY A 31 9.72 -23.17 -25.42
N LYS A 32 9.89 -22.22 -24.48
CA LYS A 32 10.28 -20.82 -24.78
C LYS A 32 11.62 -20.45 -24.17
N ARG A 33 12.30 -19.49 -24.80
CA ARG A 33 13.54 -18.93 -24.26
C ARG A 33 13.26 -18.28 -22.89
N PRO A 34 14.11 -18.54 -21.88
CA PRO A 34 13.99 -17.89 -20.58
C PRO A 34 14.03 -16.34 -20.70
N ARG A 35 13.20 -15.67 -19.92
CA ARG A 35 13.15 -14.21 -19.84
C ARG A 35 14.13 -13.72 -18.75
N LYS A 36 14.43 -12.43 -18.74
CA LYS A 36 15.43 -11.80 -17.85
C LYS A 36 15.34 -12.18 -16.37
N TYR A 37 14.13 -12.45 -15.85
CA TYR A 37 13.90 -12.77 -14.44
C TYR A 37 13.48 -14.23 -14.22
N ASP A 38 13.59 -15.09 -15.23
CA ASP A 38 13.36 -16.52 -15.08
C ASP A 38 14.60 -17.19 -14.48
N ASN A 39 14.40 -18.26 -13.73
CA ASN A 39 15.45 -19.06 -13.06
C ASN A 39 16.29 -18.27 -12.05
N LEU A 40 15.74 -17.20 -11.46
CA LEU A 40 16.43 -16.39 -10.46
C LEU A 40 15.54 -16.15 -9.24
N TRP A 41 16.09 -16.38 -8.05
CA TRP A 41 15.49 -15.92 -6.80
C TRP A 41 15.60 -14.40 -6.70
N THR A 42 14.50 -13.74 -6.42
CA THR A 42 14.46 -12.28 -6.31
C THR A 42 13.38 -11.83 -5.32
N PHE A 43 13.65 -10.75 -4.61
CA PHE A 43 12.61 -10.01 -3.90
C PHE A 43 11.87 -9.02 -4.79
N GLY A 44 12.31 -8.83 -6.03
CA GLY A 44 11.75 -7.86 -6.96
C GLY A 44 12.30 -6.44 -6.76
N LYS A 45 11.62 -5.46 -7.35
CA LYS A 45 11.98 -4.05 -7.27
C LYS A 45 10.79 -3.19 -6.87
N PRO A 46 10.98 -2.15 -6.02
CA PRO A 46 9.88 -1.25 -5.68
C PRO A 46 9.48 -0.44 -6.92
N ASN A 47 8.19 -0.39 -7.19
CA ASN A 47 7.63 0.49 -8.20
C ASN A 47 7.61 1.93 -7.67
N ILE A 48 8.11 2.88 -8.48
CA ILE A 48 8.29 4.28 -8.10
C ILE A 48 6.95 4.98 -7.84
N VAL A 49 5.90 4.60 -8.56
CA VAL A 49 4.59 5.28 -8.49
C VAL A 49 3.81 4.89 -7.24
N HIS A 50 3.75 3.62 -6.91
CA HIS A 50 2.88 3.11 -5.82
C HIS A 50 3.63 2.38 -4.70
N GLY A 51 4.96 2.24 -4.81
CA GLY A 51 5.83 1.70 -3.76
C GLY A 51 5.78 0.19 -3.54
N TYR A 52 4.88 -0.54 -4.21
CA TYR A 52 4.82 -2.00 -4.12
C TYR A 52 6.01 -2.66 -4.81
N ILE A 53 6.45 -3.78 -4.27
CA ILE A 53 7.46 -4.62 -4.92
C ILE A 53 6.84 -5.32 -6.13
N GLU A 54 7.50 -5.21 -7.27
CA GLU A 54 7.14 -5.89 -8.52
C GLU A 54 8.24 -6.83 -9.02
N ILE A 55 7.81 -7.93 -9.58
CA ILE A 55 8.64 -8.93 -10.26
C ILE A 55 8.12 -9.03 -11.68
N ALA A 56 8.88 -8.51 -12.65
CA ALA A 56 8.47 -8.48 -14.06
C ALA A 56 7.04 -7.90 -14.26
N SER A 57 6.76 -6.74 -13.66
CA SER A 57 5.46 -6.04 -13.70
C SER A 57 4.31 -6.75 -12.98
N VAL A 58 4.60 -7.79 -12.20
CA VAL A 58 3.64 -8.49 -11.35
C VAL A 58 3.91 -8.14 -9.89
N ARG A 59 2.87 -7.83 -9.13
CA ARG A 59 2.99 -7.51 -7.70
C ARG A 59 3.45 -8.73 -6.91
N GLY A 60 4.62 -8.62 -6.24
CA GLY A 60 5.22 -9.71 -5.47
C GLY A 60 4.32 -10.23 -4.36
N HIS A 61 3.69 -9.34 -3.58
CA HIS A 61 2.76 -9.74 -2.51
C HIS A 61 1.61 -10.62 -3.00
N ALA A 62 1.12 -10.41 -4.23
CA ALA A 62 0.03 -11.22 -4.78
C ALA A 62 0.48 -12.65 -5.11
N ILE A 63 1.73 -12.82 -5.54
CA ILE A 63 2.33 -14.14 -5.77
C ILE A 63 2.52 -14.85 -4.42
N VAL A 64 3.10 -14.18 -3.43
CA VAL A 64 3.33 -14.73 -2.08
C VAL A 64 2.01 -15.11 -1.40
N ALA A 65 1.01 -14.22 -1.43
CA ALA A 65 -0.30 -14.51 -0.87
C ALA A 65 -0.96 -15.71 -1.56
N THR A 66 -0.88 -15.81 -2.89
CA THR A 66 -1.44 -16.96 -3.62
C THR A 66 -0.76 -18.26 -3.23
N ALA A 67 0.58 -18.25 -3.04
CA ALA A 67 1.34 -19.44 -2.67
C ALA A 67 1.02 -19.97 -1.27
N PHE A 68 0.91 -19.08 -0.29
CA PHE A 68 0.82 -19.46 1.12
C PHE A 68 -0.58 -19.35 1.73
N LEU A 69 -1.39 -18.42 1.26
CA LEU A 69 -2.74 -18.16 1.76
C LEU A 69 -3.82 -18.71 0.81
N GLY A 70 -3.40 -19.31 -0.29
CA GLY A 70 -4.30 -19.81 -1.32
C GLY A 70 -4.73 -18.76 -2.34
N PRO A 71 -5.53 -19.17 -3.34
CA PRO A 71 -5.98 -18.29 -4.40
C PRO A 71 -6.87 -17.18 -3.84
N LYS A 72 -6.97 -16.07 -4.58
CA LYS A 72 -7.82 -14.94 -4.26
C LYS A 72 -9.27 -15.41 -4.01
N PRO A 73 -9.85 -15.20 -2.79
CA PRO A 73 -11.15 -15.79 -2.44
C PRO A 73 -12.30 -15.31 -3.31
N THR A 74 -12.38 -14.01 -3.59
CA THR A 74 -13.38 -13.40 -4.50
C THR A 74 -12.78 -12.24 -5.28
N LYS A 75 -13.51 -11.70 -6.26
CA LYS A 75 -13.10 -10.52 -7.04
C LYS A 75 -12.84 -9.28 -6.17
N GLU A 76 -13.53 -9.20 -5.02
CA GLU A 76 -13.46 -8.07 -4.10
C GLU A 76 -12.23 -8.09 -3.19
N HIS A 77 -11.60 -9.25 -3.00
CA HIS A 77 -10.43 -9.36 -2.14
C HIS A 77 -9.19 -8.72 -2.76
N VAL A 78 -8.38 -8.16 -1.90
CA VAL A 78 -7.05 -7.62 -2.20
C VAL A 78 -6.07 -8.11 -1.14
N VAL A 79 -4.79 -8.12 -1.45
CA VAL A 79 -3.76 -8.41 -0.45
C VAL A 79 -3.47 -7.14 0.33
N ASP A 80 -3.55 -7.23 1.64
CA ASP A 80 -3.20 -6.18 2.59
C ASP A 80 -1.88 -6.52 3.30
N HIS A 81 -1.10 -5.47 3.64
CA HIS A 81 0.11 -5.55 4.44
C HIS A 81 -0.24 -5.11 5.87
N ILE A 82 -0.18 -6.04 6.83
CA ILE A 82 -0.60 -5.82 8.22
C ILE A 82 0.19 -4.66 8.86
N ASP A 83 1.49 -4.56 8.58
CA ASP A 83 2.37 -3.49 9.04
C ASP A 83 2.30 -2.19 8.20
N THR A 84 1.41 -2.14 7.19
CA THR A 84 1.29 -1.05 6.20
C THR A 84 2.52 -0.82 5.31
N ASN A 85 3.59 -1.58 5.48
CA ASN A 85 4.79 -1.50 4.66
C ASN A 85 4.65 -2.30 3.37
N ARG A 86 4.37 -1.63 2.26
CA ARG A 86 4.18 -2.20 0.92
C ARG A 86 5.39 -2.98 0.37
N ARG A 87 6.54 -2.91 1.05
CA ARG A 87 7.77 -3.61 0.68
C ARG A 87 8.00 -4.89 1.49
N ASN A 88 7.28 -5.09 2.58
CA ASN A 88 7.39 -6.25 3.43
C ASN A 88 6.43 -7.36 2.95
N ASN A 89 6.92 -8.19 2.03
CA ASN A 89 6.15 -9.29 1.45
C ASN A 89 6.32 -10.63 2.21
N ARG A 90 6.77 -10.62 3.46
CA ARG A 90 6.80 -11.82 4.31
C ARG A 90 5.38 -12.36 4.50
N VAL A 91 5.22 -13.67 4.48
CA VAL A 91 3.88 -14.30 4.52
C VAL A 91 3.09 -13.93 5.78
N GLU A 92 3.75 -13.83 6.92
CA GLU A 92 3.14 -13.44 8.20
C GLU A 92 2.59 -12.00 8.21
N ASN A 93 3.05 -11.17 7.27
CA ASN A 93 2.61 -9.79 7.11
C ASN A 93 1.50 -9.62 6.06
N LEU A 94 1.08 -10.69 5.39
CA LEU A 94 0.09 -10.62 4.31
C LEU A 94 -1.21 -11.29 4.72
N ARG A 95 -2.33 -10.69 4.28
CA ARG A 95 -3.67 -11.26 4.44
C ARG A 95 -4.56 -10.92 3.25
N TRP A 96 -5.53 -11.79 2.97
CA TRP A 96 -6.63 -11.46 2.07
C TRP A 96 -7.70 -10.70 2.82
N VAL A 97 -8.06 -9.52 2.33
CA VAL A 97 -9.16 -8.69 2.86
C VAL A 97 -10.03 -8.23 1.71
N THR A 98 -11.29 -7.93 1.95
CA THR A 98 -12.11 -7.23 0.97
C THR A 98 -11.61 -5.79 0.80
N ARG A 99 -11.92 -5.17 -0.33
CA ARG A 99 -11.59 -3.73 -0.53
C ARG A 99 -12.22 -2.85 0.54
N LEU A 100 -13.43 -3.21 0.99
CA LEU A 100 -14.13 -2.47 2.03
C LEU A 100 -13.41 -2.59 3.38
N GLU A 101 -13.07 -3.81 3.80
CA GLU A 101 -12.28 -4.05 5.02
C GLU A 101 -10.95 -3.28 4.98
N ASN A 102 -10.21 -3.38 3.87
CA ASN A 102 -8.95 -2.66 3.70
C ASN A 102 -9.09 -1.12 3.84
N ILE A 103 -10.21 -0.57 3.35
CA ILE A 103 -10.54 0.86 3.51
C ILE A 103 -10.86 1.18 4.96
N LEU A 104 -11.63 0.35 5.65
CA LEU A 104 -12.07 0.57 7.03
C LEU A 104 -10.97 0.31 8.06
N ASP A 105 -10.02 -0.58 7.75
CA ASP A 105 -8.86 -0.86 8.60
C ASP A 105 -7.85 0.30 8.59
N ASN A 106 -7.87 1.15 7.54
CA ASN A 106 -7.03 2.34 7.52
C ASN A 106 -7.57 3.42 8.47
N PRO A 107 -6.85 3.75 9.57
CA PRO A 107 -7.35 4.65 10.60
C PRO A 107 -7.63 6.08 10.09
N ILE A 108 -6.87 6.55 9.10
CA ILE A 108 -7.06 7.88 8.50
C ILE A 108 -8.36 7.89 7.70
N THR A 109 -8.57 6.86 6.86
CA THR A 109 -9.79 6.73 6.06
C THR A 109 -11.02 6.55 6.95
N ARG A 110 -10.91 5.72 7.99
CA ARG A 110 -11.98 5.49 8.97
C ARG A 110 -12.39 6.80 9.67
N LYS A 111 -11.42 7.58 10.17
CA LYS A 111 -11.70 8.90 10.77
C LYS A 111 -12.38 9.85 9.78
N ARG A 112 -11.94 9.87 8.52
CA ARG A 112 -12.55 10.69 7.48
C ARG A 112 -13.99 10.28 7.16
N ILE A 113 -14.29 8.97 7.13
CA ILE A 113 -15.64 8.46 6.94
C ILE A 113 -16.54 8.90 8.10
N ILE A 114 -16.11 8.68 9.34
CA ILE A 114 -16.87 9.09 10.54
C ILE A 114 -17.13 10.59 10.52
N LEU A 115 -16.13 11.40 10.19
CA LEU A 115 -16.26 12.85 10.14
C LEU A 115 -17.29 13.31 9.08
N ARG A 116 -17.34 12.64 7.92
CA ARG A 116 -18.24 13.04 6.82
C ARG A 116 -19.63 12.42 6.90
N CYS A 117 -19.72 11.21 7.34
CA CYS A 117 -20.95 10.43 7.32
C CYS A 117 -21.59 10.27 8.72
N GLY A 118 -20.91 10.75 9.76
CA GLY A 118 -21.32 10.60 11.15
C GLY A 118 -20.96 9.24 11.75
N SER A 119 -21.09 8.15 11.01
CA SER A 119 -20.69 6.82 11.46
C SER A 119 -20.29 5.93 10.27
N ILE A 120 -19.67 4.78 10.57
CA ILE A 120 -19.35 3.76 9.56
C ILE A 120 -20.64 3.13 9.02
N GLU A 121 -21.63 2.89 9.89
CA GLU A 121 -22.92 2.32 9.54
C GLU A 121 -23.68 3.23 8.56
N ALA A 122 -23.69 4.54 8.81
CA ALA A 122 -24.29 5.52 7.90
C ALA A 122 -23.59 5.50 6.52
N PHE A 123 -22.26 5.41 6.49
CA PHE A 123 -21.51 5.24 5.25
C PHE A 123 -21.86 3.96 4.51
N LEU A 124 -21.96 2.82 5.22
CA LEU A 124 -22.31 1.52 4.63
C LEU A 124 -23.74 1.53 4.07
N ALA A 125 -24.67 2.22 4.75
CA ALA A 125 -26.04 2.38 4.28
C ALA A 125 -26.16 3.27 3.05
N ASN A 126 -25.35 4.36 2.99
CA ASN A 126 -25.33 5.29 1.87
C ASN A 126 -23.91 5.83 1.61
N PRO A 127 -23.10 5.16 0.76
CA PRO A 127 -21.75 5.62 0.44
C PRO A 127 -21.68 6.99 -0.26
N SER A 128 -22.80 7.50 -0.83
CA SER A 128 -22.84 8.80 -1.52
C SER A 128 -22.61 9.97 -0.54
N LEU A 129 -22.92 9.77 0.75
CA LEU A 129 -22.68 10.76 1.81
C LEU A 129 -21.22 11.27 1.84
N LEU A 130 -20.26 10.45 1.44
CA LEU A 130 -18.86 10.88 1.31
C LEU A 130 -18.64 11.98 0.28
N ARG A 131 -19.50 12.08 -0.73
CA ARG A 131 -19.41 13.06 -1.82
C ARG A 131 -20.31 14.26 -1.56
N GLU A 132 -21.48 14.04 -0.96
CA GLU A 132 -22.52 15.03 -0.75
C GLU A 132 -22.22 15.96 0.43
N ASN A 133 -21.60 15.43 1.49
CA ASN A 133 -21.28 16.23 2.64
C ASN A 133 -19.97 17.01 2.42
N GLU A 134 -20.07 18.33 2.29
CA GLU A 134 -18.90 19.19 2.36
C GLU A 134 -18.25 19.08 3.75
N LEU A 135 -16.92 19.14 3.80
CA LEU A 135 -16.22 19.25 5.07
C LEU A 135 -16.66 20.56 5.75
N PRO A 136 -16.88 20.54 7.08
CA PRO A 136 -17.06 21.78 7.84
C PRO A 136 -16.00 22.81 7.46
N PRO A 137 -16.33 24.12 7.45
CA PRO A 137 -15.39 25.17 7.02
C PRO A 137 -14.02 25.12 7.69
N ASP A 138 -14.00 24.81 8.98
CA ASP A 138 -12.82 24.67 9.84
C ASP A 138 -11.96 23.43 9.50
N LEU A 139 -12.48 22.48 8.72
CA LEU A 139 -11.79 21.28 8.31
C LEU A 139 -11.50 21.25 6.79
N ARG A 140 -11.81 22.31 6.06
CA ARG A 140 -11.50 22.42 4.62
C ARG A 140 -10.00 22.33 4.32
N TRP A 141 -9.15 22.71 5.28
CA TRP A 141 -7.70 22.58 5.18
C TRP A 141 -7.22 21.11 5.18
N MET A 142 -8.03 20.14 5.66
CA MET A 142 -7.72 18.71 5.64
C MET A 142 -7.91 18.06 4.24
N ARG A 143 -7.86 18.85 3.18
CA ARG A 143 -7.88 18.35 1.81
C ARG A 143 -6.63 17.53 1.50
N THR A 144 -6.73 16.63 0.54
CA THR A 144 -5.56 15.94 0.01
C THR A 144 -4.65 16.96 -0.70
N VAL A 145 -3.41 17.07 -0.26
CA VAL A 145 -2.41 17.91 -0.93
C VAL A 145 -1.95 17.25 -2.23
N THR A 146 -1.70 18.05 -3.23
CA THR A 146 -1.10 17.59 -4.49
C THR A 146 0.38 17.29 -4.29
N ASN A 147 0.99 16.51 -5.22
CA ASN A 147 2.42 16.25 -5.17
C ASN A 147 3.25 17.54 -5.21
N ALA A 148 2.82 18.54 -5.96
CA ALA A 148 3.50 19.84 -6.04
C ALA A 148 3.48 20.57 -4.68
N GLU A 149 2.32 20.62 -4.02
CA GLU A 149 2.18 21.21 -2.69
C GLU A 149 3.00 20.45 -1.64
N ALA A 150 3.01 19.11 -1.69
CA ALA A 150 3.83 18.29 -0.81
C ALA A 150 5.34 18.56 -0.99
N GLN A 151 5.80 18.76 -2.22
CA GLN A 151 7.20 19.11 -2.50
C GLN A 151 7.54 20.51 -1.99
N VAL A 152 6.65 21.49 -2.16
CA VAL A 152 6.84 22.85 -1.62
C VAL A 152 6.91 22.82 -0.09
N SER A 153 6.01 22.08 0.57
CA SER A 153 6.02 21.94 2.03
C SER A 153 7.30 21.24 2.52
N LYS A 154 7.73 20.18 1.84
CA LYS A 154 8.99 19.51 2.16
C LYS A 154 10.20 20.43 2.02
N LYS A 155 10.26 21.23 0.95
CA LYS A 155 11.33 22.19 0.74
C LYS A 155 11.38 23.23 1.86
N ARG A 156 10.23 23.80 2.23
CA ARG A 156 10.13 24.76 3.34
C ARG A 156 10.56 24.17 4.69
N LEU A 157 10.17 22.92 4.96
CA LEU A 157 10.60 22.22 6.18
C LEU A 157 12.11 21.99 6.22
N LEU A 158 12.73 21.65 5.09
CA LEU A 158 14.19 21.49 4.99
C LEU A 158 14.90 22.83 5.16
N GLU A 159 14.46 23.88 4.45
CA GLU A 159 15.00 25.23 4.59
C GLU A 159 14.90 25.75 6.04
N TRP A 160 13.79 25.43 6.72
CA TRP A 160 13.62 25.77 8.13
C TRP A 160 14.57 24.96 9.03
N ALA A 161 14.68 23.64 8.82
CA ALA A 161 15.56 22.77 9.62
C ALA A 161 17.04 23.13 9.48
N GLU A 162 17.44 23.70 8.33
CA GLU A 162 18.80 24.19 8.05
C GLU A 162 19.02 25.64 8.46
N SER A 163 17.98 26.36 8.87
CA SER A 163 18.08 27.76 9.27
C SER A 163 18.46 27.92 10.75
N ASP A 164 19.35 28.88 11.03
CA ASP A 164 19.71 29.29 12.40
C ASP A 164 18.64 30.14 13.10
N LYS A 165 17.41 30.20 12.56
CA LYS A 165 16.32 30.97 13.15
C LYS A 165 15.74 30.23 14.38
N GLU A 166 15.81 30.89 15.51
CA GLU A 166 15.09 30.42 16.71
C GLU A 166 13.59 30.30 16.46
N PRO A 167 12.94 29.23 16.97
CA PRO A 167 11.50 29.08 16.89
C PRO A 167 10.79 30.27 17.54
N SER A 168 10.19 31.15 16.76
CA SER A 168 9.31 32.20 17.26
C SER A 168 8.00 31.53 17.66
N GLY A 169 7.72 31.43 18.97
CA GLY A 169 6.53 30.77 19.52
C GLY A 169 5.24 31.33 18.91
N GLY A 170 4.79 30.70 17.83
CA GLY A 170 3.52 30.92 17.15
C GLY A 170 2.59 29.74 17.31
N SER A 171 1.30 29.90 17.03
CA SER A 171 0.38 28.79 16.96
C SER A 171 0.86 27.79 15.91
N LEU A 172 0.65 26.48 16.12
CA LEU A 172 1.04 25.41 15.19
C LEU A 172 0.66 25.68 13.72
N GLY A 173 -0.38 26.48 13.46
CA GLY A 173 -0.79 26.92 12.12
C GLY A 173 0.15 27.93 11.45
N ALA A 174 0.94 28.68 12.19
CA ALA A 174 1.89 29.65 11.64
C ALA A 174 3.18 29.00 11.10
N TRP A 175 3.40 27.72 11.38
CA TRP A 175 4.60 26.96 11.00
C TRP A 175 4.46 26.14 9.73
N VAL A 176 3.23 25.86 9.30
CA VAL A 176 2.94 24.90 8.23
C VAL A 176 2.45 25.58 6.95
N PHE A 177 2.14 26.88 6.99
CA PHE A 177 1.58 27.61 5.83
C PHE A 177 2.38 28.87 5.48
#